data_e220628aa0df21b981f932aeeb3b2f68
#
_entry.id   e220628aa0df21b981f932aeeb3b2f68
#
_cell.length_a   1.000
_cell.length_b   1.000
_cell.length_c   1.000
_cell.angle_alpha   90.00
_cell.angle_beta   90.00
_cell.angle_gamma   90.00
#
_symmetry.space_group_name_H-M   'P 1'
#
loop_
_entity.id
_entity.type
_entity.pdbx_description
1 polymer ?
#
loop_
_entity_poly.entity_id
_entity_poly.type
_entity_poly.pdbx_seq_one_letter_code
_entity_poly.pdbx_strand_id
1 'polypeptide(L)'
;EFLNFIKNKRLIIHNAEFDIAHINNELSLVGKKKLNNEIIDTLNLARNKFPGSSASLDALCKRYGVDNSRRKNHTALLDCDLLAKVYINLIDQKEPSLNFQIQNENNNHINNENIFYYKKIIKPNAKELERHKEYLKNKLKKNYF
;
A
#
# COMPACT_ATOMS: atom_id res chain seq x y z
N GLU A 1 28.85 -7.62 5.53
CA GLU A 1 27.67 -8.04 4.68
C GLU A 1 26.39 -7.32 5.13
N PHE A 2 25.99 -7.37 6.41
CA PHE A 2 24.74 -6.80 6.93
C PHE A 2 24.53 -5.32 6.55
N LEU A 3 25.48 -4.43 6.86
CA LEU A 3 25.36 -3.00 6.53
C LEU A 3 25.24 -2.74 5.04
N ASN A 4 25.88 -3.55 4.19
CA ASN A 4 25.74 -3.43 2.74
C ASN A 4 24.36 -3.89 2.26
N PHE A 5 23.77 -4.89 2.93
CA PHE A 5 22.44 -5.37 2.61
C PHE A 5 21.35 -4.35 2.93
N ILE A 6 21.41 -3.73 4.12
CA ILE A 6 20.39 -2.75 4.55
C ILE A 6 20.61 -1.36 3.96
N LYS A 7 21.84 -0.95 3.74
CA LYS A 7 22.31 0.33 3.14
C LYS A 7 21.31 1.49 3.36
N ASN A 8 20.69 1.98 2.29
CA ASN A 8 19.70 3.06 2.34
C ASN A 8 18.24 2.54 2.34
N LYS A 9 18.04 1.27 2.72
CA LYS A 9 16.71 0.67 2.75
C LYS A 9 15.97 1.10 4.00
N ARG A 10 14.64 1.23 3.88
CA ARG A 10 13.75 1.37 5.02
C ARG A 10 13.65 0.04 5.77
N LEU A 11 13.73 0.09 7.09
CA LEU A 11 13.67 -1.09 7.96
C LEU A 11 12.29 -1.17 8.61
N ILE A 12 11.63 -2.31 8.44
CA ILE A 12 10.34 -2.61 9.06
C ILE A 12 10.59 -3.58 10.20
N ILE A 13 10.32 -3.16 11.41
CA ILE A 13 10.65 -3.90 12.64
C ILE A 13 9.43 -3.88 13.57
N HIS A 14 9.24 -4.93 14.34
CA HIS A 14 8.19 -5.00 15.36
C HIS A 14 8.79 -4.79 16.75
N ASN A 15 8.50 -3.67 17.40
CA ASN A 15 9.17 -3.17 18.61
C ASN A 15 10.61 -2.72 18.33
N ALA A 16 10.74 -1.80 17.38
CA ALA A 16 12.01 -1.40 16.78
C ALA A 16 13.03 -0.84 17.78
N GLU A 17 12.58 -0.20 18.87
CA GLU A 17 13.46 0.41 19.86
C GLU A 17 14.45 -0.62 20.43
N PHE A 18 13.97 -1.81 20.76
CA PHE A 18 14.78 -2.89 21.30
C PHE A 18 15.84 -3.37 20.31
N ASP A 19 15.42 -3.72 19.09
CA ASP A 19 16.32 -4.27 18.07
C ASP A 19 17.37 -3.25 17.62
N ILE A 20 16.97 -2.00 17.45
CA ILE A 20 17.88 -0.91 17.02
C ILE A 20 18.89 -0.58 18.12
N ALA A 21 18.47 -0.57 19.38
CA ALA A 21 19.39 -0.37 20.51
C ALA A 21 20.46 -1.47 20.54
N HIS A 22 20.05 -2.73 20.39
CA HIS A 22 20.94 -3.87 20.35
C HIS A 22 21.92 -3.81 19.16
N ILE A 23 21.41 -3.61 17.94
CA ILE A 23 22.26 -3.49 16.74
C ILE A 23 23.26 -2.33 16.87
N ASN A 24 22.84 -1.17 17.35
CA ASN A 24 23.72 -0.03 17.53
C ASN A 24 24.80 -0.27 18.60
N ASN A 25 24.48 -1.03 19.65
CA ASN A 25 25.47 -1.46 20.63
C ASN A 25 26.52 -2.36 19.97
N GLU A 26 26.12 -3.38 19.24
CA GLU A 26 27.03 -4.29 18.51
C GLU A 26 27.89 -3.52 17.50
N LEU A 27 27.31 -2.58 16.75
CA LEU A 27 28.05 -1.74 15.82
C LEU A 27 29.11 -0.88 16.53
N SER A 28 28.80 -0.36 17.74
CA SER A 28 29.74 0.44 18.52
C SER A 28 30.93 -0.40 18.99
N LEU A 29 30.69 -1.66 19.40
CA LEU A 29 31.76 -2.58 19.82
C LEU A 29 32.76 -2.89 18.70
N VAL A 30 32.30 -2.89 17.45
CA VAL A 30 33.17 -3.09 16.28
C VAL A 30 33.62 -1.78 15.61
N GLY A 31 33.49 -0.64 16.30
CA GLY A 31 33.92 0.67 15.81
C GLY A 31 33.16 1.19 14.59
N LYS A 32 31.92 0.74 14.37
CA LYS A 32 31.07 1.19 13.27
C LYS A 32 30.11 2.30 13.74
N LYS A 33 29.64 3.11 12.78
CA LYS A 33 28.62 4.14 13.05
C LYS A 33 27.27 3.48 13.31
N LYS A 34 26.45 4.16 14.11
CA LYS A 34 25.04 3.76 14.34
C LYS A 34 24.25 3.72 13.02
N LEU A 35 23.18 2.92 12.99
CA LEU A 35 22.26 2.88 11.86
C LEU A 35 21.61 4.25 11.65
N ASN A 36 21.51 4.64 10.39
CA ASN A 36 20.84 5.88 9.96
C ASN A 36 19.71 5.58 8.96
N ASN A 37 19.17 4.38 9.03
CA ASN A 37 18.07 3.95 8.17
C ASN A 37 16.75 4.53 8.67
N GLU A 38 15.82 4.81 7.76
CA GLU A 38 14.44 5.07 8.12
C GLU A 38 13.81 3.81 8.74
N ILE A 39 13.19 3.95 9.91
CA ILE A 39 12.64 2.83 10.67
C ILE A 39 11.13 2.97 10.75
N ILE A 40 10.43 1.89 10.41
CA ILE A 40 8.98 1.76 10.63
C ILE A 40 8.76 0.73 11.73
N ASP A 41 8.26 1.20 12.87
CA ASP A 41 7.87 0.33 13.98
C ASP A 41 6.41 -0.11 13.82
N THR A 42 6.22 -1.37 13.50
CA THR A 42 4.88 -1.95 13.30
C THR A 42 4.11 -2.10 14.61
N LEU A 43 4.79 -2.16 15.77
CA LEU A 43 4.12 -2.15 17.08
C LEU A 43 3.44 -0.80 17.33
N ASN A 44 4.13 0.30 17.05
CA ASN A 44 3.58 1.64 17.20
C ASN A 44 2.43 1.87 16.18
N LEU A 45 2.59 1.43 14.92
CA LEU A 45 1.51 1.48 13.94
C LEU A 45 0.26 0.72 14.41
N ALA A 46 0.46 -0.50 14.94
CA ALA A 46 -0.64 -1.32 15.44
C ALA A 46 -1.34 -0.69 16.66
N ARG A 47 -0.59 -0.13 17.60
CA ARG A 47 -1.14 0.57 18.77
C ARG A 47 -1.97 1.79 18.38
N ASN A 48 -1.50 2.56 17.40
CA ASN A 48 -2.22 3.72 16.89
C ASN A 48 -3.51 3.32 16.17
N LYS A 49 -3.46 2.23 15.39
CA LYS A 49 -4.62 1.74 14.63
C LYS A 49 -5.66 1.04 15.51
N PHE A 50 -5.22 0.37 16.59
CA PHE A 50 -6.06 -0.43 17.48
C PHE A 50 -5.77 -0.10 18.95
N PRO A 51 -6.13 1.11 19.41
CA PRO A 51 -5.88 1.50 20.79
C PRO A 51 -6.57 0.54 21.77
N GLY A 52 -5.86 0.18 22.86
CA GLY A 52 -6.37 -0.73 23.87
C GLY A 52 -6.38 -2.22 23.51
N SER A 53 -5.98 -2.60 22.29
CA SER A 53 -5.89 -4.00 21.88
C SER A 53 -4.45 -4.52 21.94
N SER A 54 -4.31 -5.86 22.08
CA SER A 54 -3.00 -6.50 21.97
C SER A 54 -2.40 -6.26 20.59
N ALA A 55 -1.17 -5.78 20.54
CA ALA A 55 -0.41 -5.48 19.34
C ALA A 55 0.77 -6.45 19.11
N SER A 56 0.79 -7.61 19.79
CA SER A 56 1.78 -8.65 19.52
C SER A 56 1.65 -9.19 18.09
N LEU A 57 2.74 -9.71 17.53
CA LEU A 57 2.73 -10.27 16.18
C LEU A 57 1.66 -11.37 16.02
N ASP A 58 1.49 -12.23 17.02
CA ASP A 58 0.45 -13.28 17.03
C ASP A 58 -0.97 -12.70 17.06
N ALA A 59 -1.19 -11.66 17.88
CA ALA A 59 -2.48 -10.99 17.93
C ALA A 59 -2.82 -10.31 16.60
N LEU A 60 -1.83 -9.73 15.94
CA LEU A 60 -1.99 -9.12 14.62
C LEU A 60 -2.23 -10.17 13.53
N CYS A 61 -1.49 -11.29 13.55
CA CYS A 61 -1.75 -12.42 12.65
C CYS A 61 -3.20 -12.92 12.80
N LYS A 62 -3.66 -13.13 14.02
CA LYS A 62 -5.05 -13.54 14.29
C LYS A 62 -6.06 -12.53 13.78
N ARG A 63 -5.82 -11.24 13.99
CA ARG A 63 -6.71 -10.15 13.57
C ARG A 63 -6.84 -10.07 12.05
N TYR A 64 -5.74 -10.25 11.33
CA TYR A 64 -5.70 -10.15 9.87
C TYR A 64 -5.89 -11.48 9.14
N GLY A 65 -6.13 -12.57 9.88
CA GLY A 65 -6.31 -13.90 9.28
C GLY A 65 -5.02 -14.43 8.62
N VAL A 66 -3.86 -14.00 9.12
CA VAL A 66 -2.55 -14.51 8.66
C VAL A 66 -2.26 -15.81 9.39
N ASP A 67 -2.08 -16.89 8.64
CA ASP A 67 -1.77 -18.21 9.21
C ASP A 67 -0.38 -18.22 9.87
N ASN A 68 -0.36 -18.34 11.20
CA ASN A 68 0.83 -18.46 12.03
C ASN A 68 1.02 -19.87 12.64
N SER A 69 0.33 -20.89 12.14
CA SER A 69 0.34 -22.26 12.68
C SER A 69 1.76 -22.88 12.73
N ARG A 70 2.62 -22.47 11.80
CA ARG A 70 4.02 -22.91 11.71
C ARG A 70 4.95 -22.24 12.73
N ARG A 71 4.48 -21.24 13.47
CA ARG A 71 5.27 -20.44 14.42
C ARG A 71 5.60 -21.17 15.74
N LYS A 72 5.32 -22.47 15.85
CA LYS A 72 5.63 -23.28 17.05
C LYS A 72 7.12 -23.20 17.45
N ASN A 73 8.00 -23.10 16.47
CA ASN A 73 9.43 -22.86 16.67
C ASN A 73 9.74 -21.46 16.12
N HIS A 74 9.85 -20.46 16.99
CA HIS A 74 10.15 -19.07 16.63
C HIS A 74 11.46 -18.98 15.83
N THR A 75 11.41 -19.09 14.53
CA THR A 75 12.55 -18.84 13.66
C THR A 75 12.48 -17.42 13.11
N ALA A 76 13.60 -16.72 13.11
CA ALA A 76 13.67 -15.33 12.66
C ALA A 76 13.12 -15.13 11.24
N LEU A 77 13.37 -16.06 10.33
CA LEU A 77 12.86 -16.00 8.95
C LEU A 77 11.34 -16.10 8.88
N LEU A 78 10.74 -17.00 9.68
CA LEU A 78 9.28 -17.13 9.72
C LEU A 78 8.63 -15.89 10.31
N ASP A 79 9.20 -15.35 11.39
CA ASP A 79 8.71 -14.13 12.02
C ASP A 79 8.81 -12.93 11.06
N CYS A 80 9.86 -12.84 10.25
CA CYS A 80 9.97 -11.82 9.19
C CYS A 80 8.91 -11.99 8.10
N ASP A 81 8.61 -13.22 7.65
CA ASP A 81 7.55 -13.46 6.65
C ASP A 81 6.16 -13.11 7.19
N LEU A 82 5.87 -13.49 8.43
CA LEU A 82 4.63 -13.11 9.11
C LEU A 82 4.51 -11.60 9.29
N LEU A 83 5.62 -10.95 9.70
CA LEU A 83 5.67 -9.50 9.85
C LEU A 83 5.42 -8.78 8.53
N ALA A 84 5.98 -9.25 7.42
CA ALA A 84 5.74 -8.68 6.11
C ALA A 84 4.25 -8.75 5.73
N LYS A 85 3.61 -9.91 5.92
CA LYS A 85 2.17 -10.09 5.68
C LYS A 85 1.30 -9.19 6.56
N VAL A 86 1.63 -9.10 7.85
CA VAL A 86 0.93 -8.23 8.80
C VAL A 86 1.12 -6.76 8.43
N TYR A 87 2.32 -6.34 8.05
CA TYR A 87 2.61 -4.96 7.67
C TYR A 87 1.79 -4.50 6.46
N ILE A 88 1.71 -5.33 5.40
CA ILE A 88 0.86 -5.04 4.21
C ILE A 88 -0.59 -4.77 4.62
N ASN A 89 -1.11 -5.55 5.58
CA ASN A 89 -2.46 -5.37 6.11
C ASN A 89 -2.58 -4.13 7.02
N LEU A 90 -1.54 -3.80 7.79
CA LEU A 90 -1.54 -2.62 8.67
C LEU A 90 -1.63 -1.31 7.88
N ILE A 91 -0.96 -1.24 6.72
CA ILE A 91 -0.97 -0.06 5.85
C ILE A 91 -2.12 -0.07 4.82
N ASP A 92 -3.07 -1.03 4.95
CA ASP A 92 -4.24 -1.19 4.08
C ASP A 92 -3.94 -1.29 2.58
N GLN A 93 -2.73 -1.74 2.23
CA GLN A 93 -2.30 -1.88 0.82
C GLN A 93 -2.67 -3.25 0.21
N LYS A 94 -3.81 -3.82 0.57
CA LYS A 94 -4.29 -5.06 -0.07
C LYS A 94 -4.72 -4.83 -1.52
N GLU A 95 -5.17 -3.62 -1.83
CA GLU A 95 -5.57 -3.22 -3.18
C GLU A 95 -5.01 -1.83 -3.48
N PRO A 96 -4.61 -1.55 -4.72
CA PRO A 96 -4.22 -0.19 -5.10
C PRO A 96 -5.44 0.71 -4.94
N SER A 97 -5.46 1.49 -3.86
CA SER A 97 -6.47 2.53 -3.70
C SER A 97 -6.16 3.66 -4.68
N LEU A 98 -7.09 3.94 -5.59
CA LEU A 98 -7.06 5.15 -6.41
C LEU A 98 -7.31 6.34 -5.47
N ASN A 99 -6.24 6.94 -4.99
CA ASN A 99 -6.30 8.17 -4.20
C ASN A 99 -6.61 9.34 -5.15
N PHE A 100 -7.88 9.71 -5.25
CA PHE A 100 -8.31 10.94 -5.92
C PHE A 100 -8.14 12.18 -5.01
N GLN A 101 -7.20 12.17 -4.07
CA GLN A 101 -6.84 13.39 -3.39
C GLN A 101 -6.20 14.33 -4.43
N ILE A 102 -6.99 15.29 -4.86
CA ILE A 102 -6.49 16.47 -5.56
C ILE A 102 -5.52 17.12 -4.57
N GLN A 103 -4.24 16.88 -4.78
CA GLN A 103 -3.21 17.69 -4.11
C GLN A 103 -3.41 19.11 -4.64
N ASN A 104 -4.01 19.96 -3.79
CA ASN A 104 -3.89 21.40 -3.96
C ASN A 104 -2.42 21.77 -3.69
N GLU A 105 -1.52 21.30 -4.55
CA GLU A 105 -0.18 21.82 -4.59
C GLU A 105 -0.22 23.19 -5.24
N ASN A 106 0.19 24.15 -4.43
CA ASN A 106 0.39 25.54 -4.78
C ASN A 106 0.98 25.70 -6.19
N ASN A 107 0.28 26.51 -6.96
CA ASN A 107 0.68 27.19 -8.17
C ASN A 107 2.20 27.33 -8.36
N ASN A 108 2.77 26.43 -9.16
CA ASN A 108 3.90 26.76 -9.98
C ASN A 108 3.43 26.71 -11.41
N HIS A 109 3.53 27.83 -12.09
CA HIS A 109 3.16 28.09 -13.46
C HIS A 109 3.55 26.93 -14.40
N ILE A 110 2.59 26.06 -14.67
CA ILE A 110 2.67 25.21 -15.86
C ILE A 110 2.03 26.02 -16.96
N ASN A 111 2.84 26.40 -17.96
CA ASN A 111 2.39 27.00 -19.19
C ASN A 111 1.18 26.21 -19.70
N ASN A 112 0.02 26.90 -19.74
CA ASN A 112 -1.19 26.42 -20.39
C ASN A 112 -0.95 26.30 -21.91
N GLU A 113 -0.25 25.28 -22.35
CA GLU A 113 -0.49 24.76 -23.67
C GLU A 113 -1.84 24.06 -23.63
N ASN A 114 -2.77 24.53 -24.47
CA ASN A 114 -4.15 24.05 -24.53
C ASN A 114 -4.21 22.53 -24.70
N ILE A 115 -4.23 21.80 -23.60
CA ILE A 115 -4.43 20.34 -23.63
C ILE A 115 -5.92 20.11 -23.84
N PHE A 116 -6.31 19.87 -25.08
CA PHE A 116 -7.68 19.52 -25.40
C PHE A 116 -7.96 18.08 -24.96
N TYR A 117 -8.66 17.92 -23.85
CA TYR A 117 -9.02 16.60 -23.28
C TYR A 117 -10.18 15.90 -24.00
N TYR A 118 -10.75 16.52 -25.06
CA TYR A 118 -11.83 15.90 -25.80
C TYR A 118 -11.30 15.04 -26.96
N LYS A 119 -11.72 13.80 -26.99
CA LYS A 119 -11.57 12.98 -28.19
C LYS A 119 -12.55 13.44 -29.24
N LYS A 120 -12.15 13.37 -30.51
CA LYS A 120 -13.03 13.65 -31.65
C LYS A 120 -14.35 12.91 -31.48
N ILE A 121 -15.45 13.65 -31.39
CA ILE A 121 -16.79 13.06 -31.28
C ILE A 121 -17.09 12.38 -32.61
N ILE A 122 -17.25 11.07 -32.60
CA ILE A 122 -17.66 10.30 -33.76
C ILE A 122 -19.18 10.40 -33.83
N LYS A 123 -19.70 11.09 -34.86
CA LYS A 123 -21.13 11.14 -35.11
C LYS A 123 -21.51 9.95 -35.97
N PRO A 124 -22.58 9.21 -35.62
CA PRO A 124 -23.05 8.08 -36.43
C PRO A 124 -23.54 8.57 -37.79
N ASN A 125 -23.36 7.76 -38.83
CA ASN A 125 -23.87 8.06 -40.16
C ASN A 125 -25.39 7.78 -40.26
N ALA A 126 -26.03 8.25 -41.32
CA ALA A 126 -27.49 8.11 -41.49
C ALA A 126 -27.95 6.64 -41.47
N LYS A 127 -27.19 5.73 -42.08
CA LYS A 127 -27.50 4.29 -42.08
C LYS A 127 -27.38 3.65 -40.70
N GLU A 128 -26.44 4.09 -39.88
CA GLU A 128 -26.30 3.62 -38.52
C GLU A 128 -27.45 4.08 -37.62
N LEU A 129 -27.91 5.32 -37.83
CA LEU A 129 -29.08 5.85 -37.11
C LEU A 129 -30.37 5.14 -37.50
N GLU A 130 -30.57 4.79 -38.78
CA GLU A 130 -31.73 4.00 -39.21
C GLU A 130 -31.72 2.60 -38.62
N ARG A 131 -30.60 1.90 -38.70
CA ARG A 131 -30.45 0.57 -38.06
C ARG A 131 -30.68 0.63 -36.53
N HIS A 132 -30.21 1.68 -35.88
CA HIS A 132 -30.46 1.89 -34.48
C HIS A 132 -31.94 2.08 -34.15
N LYS A 133 -32.64 2.89 -34.96
CA LYS A 133 -34.10 3.09 -34.81
C LYS A 133 -34.89 1.80 -35.07
N GLU A 134 -34.52 0.99 -36.06
CA GLU A 134 -35.13 -0.32 -36.29
C GLU A 134 -34.87 -1.29 -35.13
N TYR A 135 -33.66 -1.31 -34.59
CA TYR A 135 -33.34 -2.11 -33.42
C TYR A 135 -34.18 -1.72 -32.20
N LEU A 136 -34.32 -0.42 -31.92
CA LEU A 136 -35.14 0.09 -30.83
C LEU A 136 -36.63 -0.33 -30.99
N LYS A 137 -37.17 -0.27 -32.21
CA LYS A 137 -38.56 -0.68 -32.47
C LYS A 137 -38.80 -2.19 -32.34
N ASN A 138 -37.86 -3.01 -32.81
CA ASN A 138 -38.06 -4.44 -32.95
C ASN A 138 -37.56 -5.28 -31.75
N LYS A 139 -36.58 -4.78 -31.02
CA LYS A 139 -35.90 -5.55 -29.96
C LYS A 139 -36.17 -5.06 -28.55
N LEU A 140 -36.59 -3.83 -28.33
CA LEU A 140 -36.92 -3.31 -27.01
C LEU A 140 -38.43 -3.30 -26.78
N LYS A 141 -38.87 -3.94 -25.70
CA LYS A 141 -40.29 -4.00 -25.28
C LYS A 141 -40.82 -2.65 -24.77
N LYS A 142 -39.96 -1.72 -24.39
CA LYS A 142 -40.30 -0.34 -24.00
C LYS A 142 -39.30 0.62 -24.63
N ASN A 143 -39.84 1.59 -25.35
CA ASN A 143 -39.06 2.67 -25.95
C ASN A 143 -39.17 3.89 -25.05
N TYR A 144 -38.07 4.36 -24.53
CA TYR A 144 -37.99 5.51 -23.61
C TYR A 144 -37.55 6.81 -24.32
N PHE A 145 -37.46 6.82 -25.64
CA PHE A 145 -37.08 7.96 -26.48
C PHE A 145 -38.10 8.28 -27.52
#